data_24a2ea237d2c33bb455e3cf835ae8e9d
#
_entry.id   24a2ea237d2c33bb455e3cf835ae8e9d
#
_cell.length_a   1.000
_cell.length_b   1.000
_cell.length_c   1.000
_cell.angle_alpha   90.00
_cell.angle_beta   90.00
_cell.angle_gamma   90.00
#
_symmetry.space_group_name_H-M   'P 1'
#
loop_
_entity.id
_entity.type
_entity.pdbx_description
1 polymer ?
#
loop_
_entity_poly.entity_id
_entity_poly.type
_entity_poly.pdbx_seq_one_letter_code
_entity_poly.pdbx_strand_id
1 'polypeptide(L)'
;MAITGIMLHVMSSHLESVKERIEAEEDLTLYGDHDGQYLVVVGEIPSSRLEDRMKELESFPGALAAYTTFVNVEDEQLDRDEAHLQPTA
;
A
#
# COMPACT_ATOMS: atom_id res chain seq x y z
N MET A 1 -1.03 14.42 -4.79
CA MET A 1 -1.47 13.20 -4.17
C MET A 1 -0.78 12.01 -4.79
N ALA A 2 -0.38 11.08 -4.03
CA ALA A 2 0.33 9.91 -4.54
C ALA A 2 -0.60 8.71 -4.57
N ILE A 3 -0.49 7.92 -5.62
CA ILE A 3 -1.22 6.67 -5.70
C ILE A 3 -0.19 5.58 -5.49
N THR A 4 -0.40 4.77 -4.49
CA THR A 4 0.58 3.78 -4.07
C THR A 4 -0.01 2.39 -4.10
N GLY A 5 0.68 1.48 -4.74
CA GLY A 5 0.31 0.07 -4.65
C GLY A 5 0.95 -0.51 -3.41
N ILE A 6 0.20 -1.25 -2.66
CA ILE A 6 0.66 -1.82 -1.40
C ILE A 6 0.34 -3.30 -1.37
N MET A 7 1.27 -4.09 -0.94
CA MET A 7 1.02 -5.49 -0.68
C MET A 7 1.15 -5.67 0.81
N LEU A 8 0.08 -6.12 1.46
CA LEU A 8 0.07 -6.31 2.89
C LEU A 8 0.12 -7.79 3.19
N HIS A 9 1.13 -8.21 3.90
CA HIS A 9 1.26 -9.61 4.28
C HIS A 9 0.55 -9.79 5.62
N VAL A 10 -0.40 -10.71 5.68
CA VAL A 10 -1.20 -10.91 6.87
C VAL A 10 -1.21 -12.37 7.26
N MET A 11 -1.54 -12.63 8.51
CA MET A 11 -1.73 -14.00 8.96
C MET A 11 -3.00 -14.50 8.34
N SER A 12 -2.98 -15.71 7.80
CA SER A 12 -4.14 -16.23 7.09
C SER A 12 -5.36 -16.31 8.00
N SER A 13 -5.16 -16.52 9.29
CA SER A 13 -6.28 -16.58 10.22
C SER A 13 -6.91 -15.20 10.43
N HIS A 14 -6.26 -14.12 10.03
CA HIS A 14 -6.78 -12.78 10.19
C HIS A 14 -7.13 -12.13 8.85
N LEU A 15 -7.09 -12.91 7.78
CA LEU A 15 -7.29 -12.35 6.46
C LEU A 15 -8.59 -11.56 6.35
N GLU A 16 -9.68 -12.13 6.79
CA GLU A 16 -10.97 -11.46 6.64
C GLU A 16 -11.07 -10.21 7.51
N SER A 17 -10.53 -10.26 8.71
CA SER A 17 -10.63 -9.10 9.58
C SER A 17 -9.78 -7.96 9.07
N VAL A 18 -8.62 -8.27 8.48
CA VAL A 18 -7.78 -7.22 7.92
C VAL A 18 -8.44 -6.64 6.66
N LYS A 19 -9.08 -7.50 5.86
CA LYS A 19 -9.79 -7.01 4.69
C LYS A 19 -10.86 -6.02 5.10
N GLU A 20 -11.61 -6.32 6.13
CA GLU A 20 -12.66 -5.43 6.58
C GLU A 20 -12.08 -4.12 7.05
N ARG A 21 -10.93 -4.18 7.71
CA ARG A 21 -10.30 -3.00 8.20
C ARG A 21 -9.86 -2.11 7.05
N ILE A 22 -9.30 -2.70 6.00
CA ILE A 22 -8.86 -1.97 4.84
C ILE A 22 -10.06 -1.33 4.16
N GLU A 23 -11.14 -2.07 4.03
CA GLU A 23 -12.32 -1.55 3.35
C GLU A 23 -12.96 -0.40 4.11
N ALA A 24 -12.69 -0.29 5.37
CA ALA A 24 -13.22 0.80 6.17
C ALA A 24 -12.39 2.08 6.03
N GLU A 25 -11.21 1.99 5.42
CA GLU A 25 -10.32 3.15 5.31
C GLU A 25 -10.64 3.88 4.00
N GLU A 26 -10.88 5.17 4.09
CA GLU A 26 -11.32 5.91 2.92
C GLU A 26 -10.25 6.09 1.87
N ASP A 27 -9.01 6.11 2.26
CA ASP A 27 -7.92 6.33 1.34
C ASP A 27 -7.37 5.05 0.75
N LEU A 28 -7.96 3.92 1.09
CA LEU A 28 -7.46 2.63 0.61
C LEU A 28 -8.53 1.91 -0.17
N THR A 29 -8.11 1.21 -1.20
CA THR A 29 -9.00 0.38 -2.00
C THR A 29 -8.44 -1.02 -2.04
N LEU A 30 -9.22 -1.99 -1.61
CA LEU A 30 -8.79 -3.37 -1.64
C LEU A 30 -9.08 -3.93 -3.00
N TYR A 31 -8.07 -4.46 -3.66
CA TYR A 31 -8.23 -5.04 -4.98
C TYR A 31 -8.33 -6.55 -4.96
N GLY A 32 -7.87 -7.19 -3.92
CA GLY A 32 -7.98 -8.64 -3.83
C GLY A 32 -6.97 -9.22 -2.89
N ASP A 33 -6.92 -10.54 -2.85
CA ASP A 33 -5.93 -11.21 -2.03
C ASP A 33 -5.17 -12.22 -2.88
N HIS A 34 -4.08 -12.70 -2.36
CA HIS A 34 -3.24 -13.64 -3.05
C HIS A 34 -2.77 -14.68 -2.04
N ASP A 35 -2.97 -15.94 -2.34
CA ASP A 35 -2.56 -17.06 -1.51
C ASP A 35 -3.12 -17.03 -0.09
N GLY A 36 -4.17 -16.27 0.15
CA GLY A 36 -4.75 -16.21 1.48
C GLY A 36 -3.87 -15.53 2.50
N GLN A 37 -2.77 -14.91 2.08
CA GLN A 37 -1.85 -14.29 2.98
C GLN A 37 -1.46 -12.89 2.59
N TYR A 38 -1.75 -12.46 1.37
CA TYR A 38 -1.38 -11.14 0.91
C TYR A 38 -2.59 -10.39 0.44
N LEU A 39 -2.69 -9.12 0.80
CA LEU A 39 -3.77 -8.26 0.32
C LEU A 39 -3.17 -7.25 -0.64
N VAL A 40 -3.82 -7.07 -1.77
CA VAL A 40 -3.39 -6.11 -2.78
C VAL A 40 -4.24 -4.88 -2.60
N VAL A 41 -3.61 -3.77 -2.26
CA VAL A 41 -4.31 -2.54 -1.88
C VAL A 41 -3.74 -1.38 -2.67
N VAL A 42 -4.58 -0.44 -3.01
CA VAL A 42 -4.11 0.79 -3.64
C VAL A 42 -4.50 1.94 -2.72
N GLY A 43 -3.59 2.78 -2.39
CA GLY A 43 -3.82 3.90 -1.49
C GLY A 43 -3.64 5.22 -2.17
N GLU A 44 -4.45 6.20 -1.81
CA GLU A 44 -4.30 7.57 -2.27
C GLU A 44 -3.73 8.34 -1.10
N ILE A 45 -2.43 8.39 -1.00
CA ILE A 45 -1.75 8.89 0.18
C ILE A 45 -0.76 9.96 -0.22
N PRO A 46 -0.75 11.11 0.43
CA PRO A 46 0.26 12.12 0.12
C PRO A 46 1.63 11.53 0.38
N SER A 47 2.57 11.80 -0.50
CA SER A 47 3.89 11.19 -0.37
C SER A 47 4.55 11.55 0.96
N SER A 48 4.24 12.72 1.50
CA SER A 48 4.81 13.12 2.79
C SER A 48 4.30 12.29 3.94
N ARG A 49 3.18 11.59 3.74
CA ARG A 49 2.61 10.77 4.80
C ARG A 49 2.75 9.28 4.55
N LEU A 50 3.37 8.92 3.45
CA LEU A 50 3.40 7.53 3.05
C LEU A 50 4.08 6.63 4.07
N GLU A 51 5.19 7.05 4.59
CA GLU A 51 5.93 6.24 5.52
C GLU A 51 5.12 6.00 6.79
N ASP A 52 4.48 7.03 7.32
CA ASP A 52 3.67 6.87 8.51
C ASP A 52 2.48 5.96 8.23
N ARG A 53 1.88 6.11 7.05
CA ARG A 53 0.72 5.31 6.71
C ARG A 53 1.11 3.84 6.61
N MET A 54 2.27 3.55 6.06
CA MET A 54 2.72 2.18 5.96
C MET A 54 2.91 1.57 7.35
N LYS A 55 3.40 2.36 8.29
CA LYS A 55 3.57 1.87 9.64
C LYS A 55 2.22 1.61 10.28
N GLU A 56 1.23 2.45 9.99
CA GLU A 56 -0.10 2.21 10.52
C GLU A 56 -0.68 0.91 9.99
N LEU A 57 -0.47 0.64 8.73
CA LEU A 57 -0.99 -0.59 8.15
C LEU A 57 -0.33 -1.81 8.78
N GLU A 58 0.93 -1.72 9.08
CA GLU A 58 1.62 -2.82 9.70
C GLU A 58 1.15 -3.04 11.13
N SER A 59 0.51 -2.05 11.73
CA SER A 59 0.04 -2.20 13.09
C SER A 59 -1.34 -2.84 13.19
N PHE A 60 -2.00 -3.09 12.08
CA PHE A 60 -3.32 -3.73 12.13
C PHE A 60 -3.15 -5.12 12.71
N PRO A 61 -4.07 -5.55 13.58
CA PRO A 61 -3.99 -6.90 14.14
C PRO A 61 -3.99 -7.94 13.04
N GLY A 62 -3.01 -8.76 13.02
CA GLY A 62 -2.87 -9.80 12.00
C GLY A 62 -1.97 -9.39 10.85
N ALA A 63 -1.60 -8.12 10.74
CA ALA A 63 -0.70 -7.68 9.69
C ALA A 63 0.73 -8.00 10.09
N LEU A 64 1.49 -8.54 9.17
CA LEU A 64 2.87 -8.92 9.43
C LEU A 64 3.85 -7.96 8.80
N ALA A 65 3.54 -7.46 7.63
CA ALA A 65 4.42 -6.54 6.93
C ALA A 65 3.67 -5.83 5.83
N ALA A 66 4.11 -4.65 5.46
CA ALA A 66 3.50 -3.91 4.37
C ALA A 66 4.60 -3.48 3.43
N TYR A 67 4.38 -3.68 2.13
CA TYR A 67 5.36 -3.34 1.11
C TYR A 67 4.74 -2.44 0.08
N THR A 68 5.49 -1.45 -0.42
CA THR A 68 5.00 -0.67 -1.54
C THR A 68 5.41 -1.39 -2.81
N THR A 69 4.50 -1.47 -3.76
CA THR A 69 4.79 -2.11 -5.03
C THR A 69 5.02 -1.06 -6.10
N PHE A 70 4.36 0.09 -6.01
CA PHE A 70 4.64 1.20 -6.90
C PHE A 70 4.14 2.48 -6.25
N VAL A 71 4.65 3.60 -6.67
CA VAL A 71 4.19 4.90 -6.20
C VAL A 71 4.09 5.80 -7.43
N ASN A 72 2.95 6.44 -7.60
CA ASN A 72 2.74 7.35 -8.70
C ASN A 72 2.33 8.70 -8.11
N VAL A 73 3.12 9.72 -8.31
CA VAL A 73 2.87 11.01 -7.70
C VAL A 73 2.50 12.05 -8.74
N GLU A 74 1.40 11.84 -9.39
CA GLU A 74 0.97 12.69 -10.44
C GLU A 74 0.86 14.14 -10.15
N ASP A 75 0.40 14.49 -9.02
CA ASP A 75 0.21 15.88 -8.69
C ASP A 75 1.40 16.51 -8.06
N GLU A 76 2.48 15.81 -7.90
CA GLU A 76 3.66 16.35 -7.28
C GLU A 76 4.73 16.50 -8.31
N GLN A 77 5.60 17.47 -8.13
CA GLN A 77 6.58 17.65 -9.06
C GLN A 77 7.59 16.61 -8.96
N LEU A 78 7.67 15.73 -9.85
CA LEU A 78 8.53 14.71 -9.75
C LEU A 78 9.68 14.96 -10.63
N ASP A 79 10.79 14.62 -10.21
CA ASP A 79 11.92 14.80 -10.97
C ASP A 79 11.97 13.83 -12.07
N ARG A 80 12.14 14.25 -13.27
CA ARG A 80 12.12 13.41 -14.29
C ARG A 80 13.23 12.51 -14.28
N ASP A 81 14.31 12.86 -13.74
CA ASP A 81 15.43 11.99 -13.71
C ASP A 81 15.17 10.76 -12.98
N GLU A 82 14.36 10.85 -11.98
CA GLU A 82 14.07 9.72 -11.26
C GLU A 82 13.32 8.77 -12.07
N ALA A 83 12.48 9.26 -12.89
CA ALA A 83 11.70 8.40 -13.70
C ALA A 83 12.59 7.68 -14.65
N HIS A 84 13.69 8.26 -15.07
CA HIS A 84 14.50 7.61 -15.92
C HIS A 84 15.24 6.55 -15.30
N LEU A 85 15.62 6.71 -14.10
CA LEU A 85 16.38 5.77 -13.46
C LEU A 85 15.77 4.52 -13.25
N GLN A 86 14.60 4.54 -13.09
CA GLN A 86 13.97 3.43 -12.76
C GLN A 86 14.07 2.36 -13.63
N PRO A 87 14.04 2.50 -14.61
CA PRO A 87 13.93 1.44 -15.42
C PRO A 87 15.00 0.66 -15.44
N THR A 88 15.69 0.82 -15.13
CA THR A 88 16.64 0.17 -15.21
C THR A 88 16.63 -0.94 -15.05
N ALA A 89 16.24 -1.22 -14.79
CA ALA A 89 16.30 -2.31 -14.66
C ALA A 89 16.62 -2.90 -15.24
#